data_b481d2e6abcd3051ae4d7bcf7e70a62c
#
_entry.id   b481d2e6abcd3051ae4d7bcf7e70a62c
#
_cell.length_a   1.000
_cell.length_b   1.000
_cell.length_c   1.000
_cell.angle_alpha   90.00
_cell.angle_beta   90.00
_cell.angle_gamma   90.00
#
_symmetry.space_group_name_H-M   'P 1'
#
loop_
_entity.id
_entity.type
_entity.pdbx_description
1 polymer ?
#
loop_
_entity_poly.entity_id
_entity_poly.type
_entity_poly.pdbx_seq_one_letter_code
_entity_poly.pdbx_strand_id
1 'polypeptide(L)'
;MSGVGRYVKMTAKPGQGATLAEVLLRVAGSLAQTPGCELYVINRSAADSDAVWITELWRSQEDVDASLRELESDAGRAQLAEVMALLAIAPERIDLEPLGGVGHRS
;
A
#
# COMPACT_ATOMS: atom_id res chain seq x y z
N MET A 1 -11.26 19.29 -6.78
CA MET A 1 -10.09 18.48 -6.82
C MET A 1 -10.24 17.21 -6.00
N SER A 2 -10.01 16.10 -6.61
CA SER A 2 -10.27 14.85 -5.95
C SER A 2 -9.00 14.03 -5.82
N GLY A 3 -8.45 13.99 -4.64
CA GLY A 3 -7.46 13.00 -4.30
C GLY A 3 -8.09 11.62 -4.23
N VAL A 4 -7.25 10.62 -4.11
CA VAL A 4 -7.68 9.24 -3.94
C VAL A 4 -7.07 8.71 -2.64
N GLY A 5 -7.93 8.19 -1.77
CA GLY A 5 -7.49 7.51 -0.57
C GLY A 5 -7.73 6.02 -0.70
N ARG A 6 -6.84 5.22 -0.15
CA ARG A 6 -7.00 3.76 -0.13
C ARG A 6 -6.55 3.24 1.22
N TYR A 7 -7.35 2.34 1.74
CA TYR A 7 -7.02 1.64 2.98
C TYR A 7 -6.98 0.16 2.65
N VAL A 8 -5.82 -0.46 2.79
CA VAL A 8 -5.62 -1.85 2.36
C VAL A 8 -5.21 -2.69 3.56
N LYS A 9 -5.94 -3.78 3.78
CA LYS A 9 -5.57 -4.78 4.79
C LYS A 9 -4.96 -5.98 4.10
N MET A 10 -3.78 -6.36 4.54
CA MET A 10 -3.10 -7.57 4.07
C MET A 10 -2.91 -8.51 5.26
N THR A 11 -3.42 -9.73 5.13
CA THR A 11 -3.32 -10.75 6.17
C THR A 11 -2.24 -11.74 5.77
N ALA A 12 -1.17 -11.79 6.54
CA ALA A 12 -0.06 -12.70 6.30
C ALA A 12 -0.42 -14.12 6.74
N LYS A 13 0.26 -15.10 6.15
CA LYS A 13 0.25 -16.45 6.64
C LYS A 13 0.72 -16.47 8.10
N PRO A 14 0.29 -17.43 8.92
CA PRO A 14 0.66 -17.45 10.34
C PRO A 14 2.16 -17.28 10.56
N GLY A 15 2.52 -16.32 11.41
CA GLY A 15 3.90 -16.03 11.75
C GLY A 15 4.67 -15.20 10.74
N GLN A 16 4.05 -14.81 9.60
CA GLN A 16 4.74 -14.08 8.53
C GLN A 16 4.47 -12.57 8.52
N GLY A 17 3.78 -12.06 9.53
CA GLY A 17 3.42 -10.64 9.59
C GLY A 17 4.62 -9.71 9.58
N ALA A 18 5.67 -10.02 10.34
CA ALA A 18 6.88 -9.20 10.38
C ALA A 18 7.60 -9.19 9.02
N THR A 19 7.68 -10.35 8.36
CA THR A 19 8.30 -10.46 7.04
C THR A 19 7.50 -9.68 6.01
N LEU A 20 6.17 -9.79 6.04
CA LEU A 20 5.29 -9.04 5.16
C LEU A 20 5.48 -7.53 5.36
N ALA A 21 5.54 -7.08 6.62
CA ALA A 21 5.76 -5.66 6.92
C ALA A 21 7.09 -5.16 6.36
N GLU A 22 8.16 -5.95 6.46
CA GLU A 22 9.46 -5.58 5.90
C GLU A 22 9.42 -5.42 4.38
N VAL A 23 8.76 -6.35 3.69
CA VAL A 23 8.60 -6.28 2.23
C VAL A 23 7.83 -5.03 1.85
N LEU A 24 6.72 -4.76 2.55
CA LEU A 24 5.89 -3.58 2.27
C LEU A 24 6.62 -2.28 2.58
N LEU A 25 7.48 -2.25 3.58
CA LEU A 25 8.31 -1.07 3.85
C LEU A 25 9.29 -0.79 2.70
N ARG A 26 9.82 -1.83 2.06
CA ARG A 26 10.64 -1.65 0.86
C ARG A 26 9.82 -1.09 -0.30
N VAL A 27 8.58 -1.58 -0.46
CA VAL A 27 7.65 -1.04 -1.45
C VAL A 27 7.40 0.44 -1.19
N ALA A 28 7.10 0.80 0.06
CA ALA A 28 6.86 2.18 0.45
C ALA A 28 8.07 3.06 0.14
N GLY A 29 9.29 2.57 0.40
CA GLY A 29 10.50 3.29 0.10
C GLY A 29 10.65 3.59 -1.38
N SER A 30 10.27 2.65 -2.25
CA SER A 30 10.35 2.83 -3.69
C SER A 30 9.32 3.83 -4.21
N LEU A 31 8.26 4.09 -3.43
CA LEU A 31 7.22 5.04 -3.80
C LEU A 31 7.52 6.49 -3.37
N ALA A 32 8.60 6.70 -2.61
CA ALA A 32 8.94 8.03 -2.11
C ALA A 32 9.13 9.06 -3.22
N GLN A 33 9.58 8.65 -4.40
CA GLN A 33 9.81 9.51 -5.55
C GLN A 33 8.73 9.36 -6.62
N THR A 34 7.69 8.56 -6.34
CA THR A 34 6.64 8.31 -7.33
C THR A 34 5.71 9.52 -7.41
N PRO A 35 5.51 10.08 -8.62
CA PRO A 35 4.62 11.24 -8.78
C PRO A 35 3.23 10.96 -8.26
N GLY A 36 2.71 11.91 -7.48
CA GLY A 36 1.36 11.86 -6.97
C GLY A 36 1.14 11.00 -5.72
N CYS A 37 2.15 10.26 -5.29
CA CYS A 37 2.06 9.53 -4.02
C CYS A 37 2.30 10.52 -2.87
N GLU A 38 1.24 10.87 -2.17
CA GLU A 38 1.31 11.86 -1.08
C GLU A 38 1.55 11.22 0.27
N LEU A 39 1.04 10.01 0.45
CA LEU A 39 1.18 9.27 1.69
C LEU A 39 1.14 7.78 1.38
N TYR A 40 2.04 7.03 1.97
CA TYR A 40 2.02 5.57 1.87
C TYR A 40 2.64 5.03 3.16
N VAL A 41 1.79 4.69 4.13
CA VAL A 41 2.22 4.31 5.48
C VAL A 41 1.87 2.86 5.75
N ILE A 42 2.85 2.13 6.22
CA ILE A 42 2.69 0.72 6.59
C ILE A 42 2.47 0.66 8.09
N ASN A 43 1.36 0.04 8.49
CA ASN A 43 1.00 -0.15 9.88
C ASN A 43 0.83 -1.62 10.17
N ARG A 44 1.21 -2.06 11.35
CA ARG A 44 0.90 -3.41 11.80
C ARG A 44 -0.18 -3.31 12.87
N SER A 45 -1.16 -4.21 12.82
CA SER A 45 -2.22 -4.21 13.83
C SER A 45 -1.63 -4.45 15.22
N ALA A 46 -2.06 -3.65 16.18
CA ALA A 46 -1.64 -3.84 17.57
C ALA A 46 -2.24 -5.10 18.18
N ALA A 47 -3.35 -5.58 17.61
CA ALA A 47 -4.08 -6.76 18.13
C ALA A 47 -3.72 -8.05 17.40
N ASP A 48 -3.22 -7.95 16.15
CA ASP A 48 -2.93 -9.12 15.32
C ASP A 48 -1.63 -8.89 14.55
N SER A 49 -0.57 -9.55 14.96
CA SER A 49 0.75 -9.37 14.39
C SER A 49 0.87 -9.81 12.93
N ASP A 50 -0.11 -10.56 12.42
CA ASP A 50 -0.12 -10.98 11.01
C ASP A 50 -1.01 -10.10 10.14
N ALA A 51 -1.65 -9.09 10.69
CA ALA A 51 -2.43 -8.12 9.93
C ALA A 51 -1.63 -6.83 9.72
N VAL A 52 -1.44 -6.46 8.46
CA VAL A 52 -0.72 -5.25 8.06
C VAL A 52 -1.69 -4.35 7.31
N TRP A 53 -1.74 -3.08 7.71
CA TRP A 53 -2.61 -2.08 7.11
C TRP A 53 -1.79 -1.05 6.37
N ILE A 54 -2.20 -0.73 5.15
CA ILE A 54 -1.56 0.29 4.33
C ILE A 54 -2.52 1.47 4.22
N THR A 55 -2.04 2.66 4.58
CA THR A 55 -2.78 3.90 4.38
C THR A 55 -2.16 4.63 3.21
N GLU A 56 -2.95 4.92 2.17
CA GLU A 56 -2.48 5.57 0.96
C GLU A 56 -3.27 6.83 0.66
N LEU A 57 -2.56 7.88 0.26
CA LEU A 57 -3.18 9.08 -0.31
C LEU A 57 -2.45 9.39 -1.61
N TRP A 58 -3.22 9.62 -2.66
CA TRP A 58 -2.73 9.93 -3.99
C TRP A 58 -3.36 11.22 -4.50
N ARG A 59 -2.60 11.97 -5.29
CA ARG A 59 -3.06 13.22 -5.86
C ARG A 59 -4.24 13.02 -6.82
N SER A 60 -4.24 11.93 -7.59
CA SER A 60 -5.27 11.66 -8.59
C SER A 60 -5.34 10.17 -8.93
N GLN A 61 -6.44 9.78 -9.56
CA GLN A 61 -6.58 8.41 -10.07
C GLN A 61 -5.56 8.12 -11.18
N GLU A 62 -5.22 9.13 -11.98
CA GLU A 62 -4.20 8.96 -13.02
C GLU A 62 -2.85 8.56 -12.42
N ASP A 63 -2.48 9.15 -11.29
CA ASP A 63 -1.23 8.81 -10.63
C ASP A 63 -1.26 7.40 -10.04
N VAL A 64 -2.41 6.99 -9.51
CA VAL A 64 -2.59 5.60 -9.06
C VAL A 64 -2.41 4.64 -10.24
N ASP A 65 -3.07 4.93 -11.35
CA ASP A 65 -3.01 4.08 -12.55
C ASP A 65 -1.58 4.01 -13.09
N ALA A 66 -0.86 5.13 -13.09
CA ALA A 66 0.53 5.15 -13.51
C ALA A 66 1.41 4.27 -12.62
N SER A 67 1.18 4.32 -11.30
CA SER A 67 1.94 3.48 -10.36
C SER A 67 1.65 2.00 -10.57
N LEU A 68 0.40 1.66 -10.90
CA LEU A 68 0.02 0.27 -11.17
C LEU A 68 0.68 -0.25 -12.45
N ARG A 69 0.89 0.62 -13.44
CA ARG A 69 1.60 0.21 -14.65
C ARG A 69 3.07 -0.15 -14.38
N GLU A 70 3.68 0.46 -13.38
CA GLU A 70 5.04 0.10 -12.97
C GLU A 70 5.13 -1.34 -12.46
N LEU A 71 4.04 -1.90 -11.95
CA LEU A 71 4.00 -3.29 -11.50
C LEU A 71 4.06 -4.28 -12.67
N GLU A 72 3.88 -3.82 -13.91
CA GLU A 72 3.99 -4.65 -15.10
C GLU A 72 5.45 -4.87 -15.50
N SER A 73 6.39 -4.10 -14.96
CA SER A 73 7.82 -4.31 -15.18
C SER A 73 8.27 -5.61 -14.49
N ASP A 74 9.40 -6.16 -14.91
CA ASP A 74 9.93 -7.38 -14.31
C ASP A 74 10.19 -7.21 -12.81
N ALA A 75 10.75 -6.07 -12.42
CA ALA A 75 11.02 -5.77 -11.01
C ALA A 75 9.72 -5.63 -10.22
N GLY A 76 8.70 -4.97 -10.81
CA GLY A 76 7.40 -4.81 -10.18
C GLY A 76 6.68 -6.12 -9.99
N ARG A 77 6.73 -7.00 -11.00
CA ARG A 77 6.12 -8.34 -10.91
C ARG A 77 6.79 -9.19 -9.86
N ALA A 78 8.13 -9.13 -9.76
CA ALA A 78 8.87 -9.88 -8.75
C ALA A 78 8.51 -9.41 -7.35
N GLN A 79 8.39 -8.11 -7.16
CA GLN A 79 8.01 -7.52 -5.87
C GLN A 79 6.58 -7.91 -5.49
N LEU A 80 5.65 -7.84 -6.44
CA LEU A 80 4.27 -8.25 -6.21
C LEU A 80 4.19 -9.73 -5.84
N ALA A 81 4.94 -10.58 -6.55
CA ALA A 81 4.96 -12.01 -6.28
C ALA A 81 5.48 -12.29 -4.86
N GLU A 82 6.49 -11.55 -4.41
CA GLU A 82 7.03 -11.68 -3.06
C GLU A 82 5.96 -11.36 -2.01
N VAL A 83 5.21 -10.29 -2.22
CA VAL A 83 4.10 -9.91 -1.32
C VAL A 83 3.03 -11.00 -1.32
N MET A 84 2.57 -11.41 -2.51
CA MET A 84 1.46 -12.35 -2.63
C MET A 84 1.79 -13.71 -2.02
N ALA A 85 3.05 -14.13 -2.08
CA ALA A 85 3.49 -15.39 -1.50
C ALA A 85 3.36 -15.43 0.03
N LEU A 86 3.33 -14.26 0.67
CA LEU A 86 3.22 -14.15 2.13
C LEU A 86 1.79 -14.05 2.63
N LEU A 87 0.81 -13.86 1.73
CA LEU A 87 -0.58 -13.62 2.12
C LEU A 87 -1.35 -14.91 2.32
N ALA A 88 -2.16 -14.93 3.39
CA ALA A 88 -3.09 -16.03 3.66
C ALA A 88 -4.37 -15.92 2.83
N ILE A 89 -4.81 -14.67 2.57
CA ILE A 89 -6.01 -14.36 1.78
C ILE A 89 -5.71 -13.18 0.86
N ALA A 90 -6.59 -12.92 -0.10
CA ALA A 90 -6.46 -11.77 -0.98
C ALA A 90 -6.50 -10.46 -0.19
N PRO A 91 -5.79 -9.42 -0.64
CA PRO A 91 -5.86 -8.12 0.01
C PRO A 91 -7.29 -7.58 0.04
N GLU A 92 -7.64 -6.92 1.16
CA GLU A 92 -8.93 -6.27 1.33
C GLU A 92 -8.71 -4.77 1.20
N ARG A 93 -9.46 -4.11 0.32
CA ARG A 93 -9.26 -2.69 0.04
C ARG A 93 -10.54 -1.90 0.24
N ILE A 94 -10.40 -0.73 0.87
CA ILE A 94 -11.46 0.26 0.97
C ILE A 94 -10.99 1.49 0.20
N ASP A 95 -11.79 1.94 -0.76
CA ASP A 95 -11.51 3.17 -1.49
C ASP A 95 -12.16 4.34 -0.76
N LEU A 96 -11.41 5.41 -0.56
CA LEU A 96 -11.83 6.56 0.22
C LEU A 96 -11.71 7.84 -0.60
N GLU A 97 -12.57 8.81 -0.30
CA GLU A 97 -12.46 10.15 -0.85
C GLU A 97 -11.92 11.07 0.25
N PRO A 98 -10.64 11.49 0.18
CA PRO A 98 -10.10 12.38 1.18
C PRO A 98 -10.77 13.74 1.10
N LEU A 99 -11.24 14.23 2.24
CA LEU A 99 -11.92 15.52 2.31
C LEU A 99 -11.03 16.62 2.88
N GLY A 100 -10.09 16.25 3.77
CA GLY A 100 -9.22 17.20 4.44
C GLY A 100 -8.77 16.66 5.78
N GLY A 101 -8.13 17.50 6.55
CA GLY A 101 -7.64 17.17 7.87
C GLY A 101 -6.18 17.57 8.03
N VAL A 102 -5.60 17.19 9.16
CA VAL A 102 -4.19 17.46 9.40
C VAL A 102 -3.35 16.45 8.61
N GLY A 103 -2.33 16.94 7.90
CA GLY A 103 -1.46 16.10 7.09
C GLY A 103 -1.94 15.90 5.65
N HIS A 104 -3.18 16.23 5.35
CA HIS A 104 -3.72 16.16 4.00
C HIS A 104 -3.68 17.52 3.33
N ARG A 105 -3.12 17.59 2.14
CA ARG A 105 -3.08 18.81 1.33
C ARG A 105 -4.24 18.79 0.34
N SER A 106 -5.04 19.82 0.42
CA SER A 106 -6.13 19.99 -0.52
C SER A 106 -5.72 20.83 -1.73
#